data_e5dae527b911ba65ef5208b31ddf121e
#
_entry.id   e5dae527b911ba65ef5208b31ddf121e
#
_cell.length_a   1.000
_cell.length_b   1.000
_cell.length_c   1.000
_cell.angle_alpha   90.00
_cell.angle_beta   90.00
_cell.angle_gamma   90.00
#
_symmetry.space_group_name_H-M   'P 1'
#
loop_
_entity.id
_entity.type
_entity.pdbx_description
1 polymer ?
#
loop_
_entity_poly.entity_id
_entity_poly.type
_entity_poly.pdbx_seq_one_letter_code
_entity_poly.pdbx_strand_id
1 'polypeptide(L)'
;MNEHQVQKIINEVYPRIEKHYGFSKFIPECTPYVETHYNIYARYSGEPEAEGEQDDCHAEFDRTDNSIVIYYPNMTSREHIIQTLVHEYQHYLQSPSWFKRYYDMGYDYGNHPYEVQAY
;
A
#
# COMPACT_ATOMS: atom_id res chain seq x y z
N MET A 1 -14.99 -6.08 1.42
CA MET A 1 -14.64 -7.51 1.61
C MET A 1 -14.17 -7.71 3.04
N ASN A 2 -14.31 -8.91 3.57
CA ASN A 2 -13.76 -9.19 4.90
C ASN A 2 -12.26 -9.51 4.83
N GLU A 3 -11.60 -9.51 5.99
CA GLU A 3 -10.14 -9.72 6.05
C GLU A 3 -9.70 -11.05 5.46
N HIS A 4 -10.44 -12.11 5.75
CA HIS A 4 -10.10 -13.44 5.25
C HIS A 4 -10.13 -13.52 3.72
N GLN A 5 -11.16 -12.93 3.10
CA GLN A 5 -11.27 -12.88 1.64
C GLN A 5 -10.13 -12.10 1.02
N VAL A 6 -9.80 -10.94 1.59
CA VAL A 6 -8.73 -10.08 1.10
C VAL A 6 -7.37 -10.77 1.26
N GLN A 7 -7.09 -11.37 2.41
CA GLN A 7 -5.84 -12.09 2.63
C GLN A 7 -5.66 -13.25 1.67
N LYS A 8 -6.73 -13.98 1.38
CA LYS A 8 -6.70 -15.10 0.43
C LYS A 8 -6.28 -14.62 -0.96
N ILE A 9 -6.86 -13.53 -1.42
CA ILE A 9 -6.53 -12.96 -2.73
C ILE A 9 -5.09 -12.45 -2.75
N ILE A 10 -4.66 -11.75 -1.68
CA ILE A 10 -3.28 -11.28 -1.56
C ILE A 10 -2.31 -12.45 -1.68
N ASN A 11 -2.55 -13.54 -0.97
CA ASN A 11 -1.68 -14.72 -1.00
C ASN A 11 -1.59 -15.35 -2.40
N GLU A 12 -2.63 -15.22 -3.20
CA GLU A 12 -2.64 -15.73 -4.57
C GLU A 12 -1.89 -14.83 -5.55
N VAL A 13 -2.06 -13.51 -5.43
CA VAL A 13 -1.60 -12.56 -6.45
C VAL A 13 -0.27 -11.88 -6.10
N TYR A 14 0.04 -11.67 -4.83
CA TYR A 14 1.22 -10.92 -4.44
C TYR A 14 2.54 -11.58 -4.88
N PRO A 15 2.73 -12.90 -4.78
CA PRO A 15 3.94 -13.54 -5.29
C PRO A 15 4.20 -13.29 -6.78
N ARG A 16 3.13 -13.14 -7.56
CA ARG A 16 3.25 -12.82 -8.99
C ARG A 16 3.70 -11.37 -9.21
N ILE A 17 3.23 -10.45 -8.36
CA ILE A 17 3.65 -9.05 -8.38
C ILE A 17 5.13 -8.94 -8.04
N GLU A 18 5.56 -9.61 -6.97
CA GLU A 18 6.96 -9.66 -6.56
C GLU A 18 7.86 -10.18 -7.68
N LYS A 19 7.44 -11.25 -8.32
CA LYS A 19 8.22 -11.86 -9.40
C LYS A 19 8.30 -10.94 -10.63
N HIS A 20 7.21 -10.25 -10.95
CA HIS A 20 7.14 -9.39 -12.13
C HIS A 20 7.99 -8.13 -11.97
N TYR A 21 7.92 -7.47 -10.82
CA TYR A 21 8.59 -6.18 -10.60
C TYR A 21 9.95 -6.31 -9.92
N GLY A 22 10.17 -7.35 -9.12
CA GLY A 22 11.43 -7.60 -8.45
C GLY A 22 11.74 -6.65 -7.30
N PHE A 23 13.03 -6.52 -7.01
CA PHE A 23 13.52 -5.73 -5.87
C PHE A 23 13.76 -4.29 -6.26
N SER A 24 13.50 -3.38 -5.30
CA SER A 24 13.87 -1.96 -5.42
C SER A 24 15.38 -1.80 -5.32
N LYS A 25 15.94 -0.86 -6.08
CA LYS A 25 17.34 -0.45 -5.96
C LYS A 25 17.62 0.22 -4.61
N PHE A 26 16.60 0.77 -3.97
CA PHE A 26 16.71 1.55 -2.75
C PHE A 26 16.48 0.73 -1.49
N ILE A 27 15.73 -0.38 -1.60
CA ILE A 27 15.49 -1.34 -0.53
C ILE A 27 15.66 -2.74 -1.12
N PRO A 28 16.91 -3.15 -1.43
CA PRO A 28 17.13 -4.41 -2.15
C PRO A 28 17.12 -5.65 -1.25
N GLU A 29 17.06 -5.47 0.07
CA GLU A 29 17.17 -6.57 1.03
C GLU A 29 15.96 -7.47 1.02
N CYS A 30 14.77 -6.90 0.83
CA CYS A 30 13.53 -7.65 0.79
C CYS A 30 12.41 -6.86 0.09
N THR A 31 11.43 -7.59 -0.41
CA THR A 31 10.19 -7.01 -0.90
C THR A 31 9.29 -6.62 0.29
N PRO A 32 8.31 -5.71 0.09
CA PRO A 32 7.44 -5.30 1.18
C PRO A 32 6.63 -6.45 1.76
N TYR A 33 6.41 -6.41 3.06
CA TYR A 33 5.40 -7.23 3.72
C TYR A 33 4.02 -6.65 3.42
N VAL A 34 3.02 -7.50 3.28
CA VAL A 34 1.64 -7.05 3.12
C VAL A 34 0.89 -7.31 4.41
N GLU A 35 0.36 -6.24 4.99
CA GLU A 35 -0.45 -6.27 6.21
C GLU A 35 -1.88 -5.89 5.87
N THR A 36 -2.84 -6.42 6.64
CA THR A 36 -4.24 -6.04 6.54
C THR A 36 -4.71 -5.47 7.88
N HIS A 37 -5.41 -4.35 7.82
CA HIS A 37 -5.98 -3.69 8.99
C HIS A 37 -7.38 -3.18 8.66
N TYR A 38 -8.18 -2.92 9.69
CA TYR A 38 -9.52 -2.39 9.53
C TYR A 38 -9.50 -0.94 9.03
N ASN A 39 -8.70 -0.09 9.69
CA ASN A 39 -8.49 1.30 9.29
C ASN A 39 -7.15 1.79 9.86
N ILE A 40 -6.81 3.06 9.62
CA ILE A 40 -5.55 3.64 10.10
C ILE A 40 -5.47 3.62 11.64
N TYR A 41 -6.58 3.77 12.32
CA TYR A 41 -6.59 3.78 13.79
C TYR A 41 -6.27 2.39 14.34
N ALA A 42 -6.83 1.34 13.74
CA ALA A 42 -6.54 -0.03 14.12
C ALA A 42 -5.05 -0.34 13.96
N ARG A 43 -4.42 0.17 12.89
CA ARG A 43 -3.00 -0.03 12.65
C ARG A 43 -2.12 0.71 13.65
N TYR A 44 -2.40 2.00 13.88
CA TYR A 44 -1.50 2.85 14.66
C TYR A 44 -1.78 2.84 16.16
N SER A 45 -3.04 2.65 16.58
CA SER A 45 -3.40 2.61 18.00
C SER A 45 -3.42 1.21 18.59
N GLY A 46 -3.42 0.18 17.74
CA GLY A 46 -3.53 -1.21 18.18
C GLY A 46 -4.94 -1.64 18.56
N GLU A 47 -5.93 -0.76 18.40
CA GLU A 47 -7.33 -1.11 18.63
C GLU A 47 -7.89 -1.83 17.41
N PRO A 48 -8.49 -3.03 17.57
CA PRO A 48 -8.92 -3.85 16.43
C PRO A 48 -9.95 -3.18 15.53
N GLU A 49 -10.81 -2.36 16.10
CA GLU A 49 -11.82 -1.59 15.37
C GLU A 49 -11.98 -0.26 16.09
N ALA A 50 -11.36 0.79 15.59
CA ALA A 50 -11.58 2.12 16.13
C ALA A 50 -13.04 2.47 15.89
N GLU A 51 -13.82 2.54 16.95
CA GLU A 51 -15.27 2.60 16.95
C GLU A 51 -15.84 3.61 15.96
N GLY A 52 -16.53 3.08 14.93
CA GLY A 52 -17.40 3.86 14.06
C GLY A 52 -16.72 4.78 13.06
N GLU A 53 -15.39 4.88 13.05
CA GLU A 53 -14.72 5.76 12.10
C GLU A 53 -14.35 5.02 10.82
N GLN A 54 -15.03 5.40 9.74
CA GLN A 54 -14.72 4.94 8.40
C GLN A 54 -13.71 5.89 7.78
N ASP A 55 -12.59 5.33 7.34
CA ASP A 55 -11.57 6.08 6.62
C ASP A 55 -11.65 5.69 5.14
N ASP A 56 -11.51 6.67 4.25
CA ASP A 56 -11.51 6.43 2.81
C ASP A 56 -10.18 5.90 2.29
N CYS A 57 -9.18 5.77 3.15
CA CYS A 57 -7.89 5.23 2.75
C CYS A 57 -8.00 3.76 2.37
N HIS A 58 -7.59 3.41 1.15
CA HIS A 58 -7.63 2.03 0.67
C HIS A 58 -6.37 1.26 1.05
N ALA A 59 -5.22 1.92 1.02
CA ALA A 59 -3.93 1.32 1.31
C ALA A 59 -2.86 2.38 1.45
N GLU A 60 -1.71 1.97 1.97
CA GLU A 60 -0.52 2.82 2.01
C GLU A 60 0.75 1.96 1.95
N PHE A 61 1.85 2.56 1.48
CA PHE A 61 3.17 1.97 1.61
C PHE A 61 3.91 2.66 2.74
N ASP A 62 4.24 1.88 3.79
CA ASP A 62 5.03 2.38 4.91
C ASP A 62 6.51 2.07 4.65
N ARG A 63 7.25 3.10 4.28
CA ARG A 63 8.66 2.94 3.94
C ARG A 63 9.52 2.64 5.17
N THR A 64 9.10 3.08 6.35
CA THR A 64 9.81 2.81 7.60
C THR A 64 9.86 1.31 7.91
N ASP A 65 8.73 0.64 7.72
CA ASP A 65 8.60 -0.80 7.97
C ASP A 65 8.79 -1.65 6.71
N ASN A 66 8.87 -1.02 5.54
CA ASN A 66 8.83 -1.70 4.25
C ASN A 66 7.59 -2.59 4.16
N SER A 67 6.42 -1.99 4.37
CA SER A 67 5.14 -2.70 4.40
C SER A 67 4.14 -2.06 3.45
N ILE A 68 3.36 -2.90 2.77
CA ILE A 68 2.14 -2.48 2.09
C ILE A 68 0.99 -2.78 3.02
N VAL A 69 0.23 -1.76 3.37
CA VAL A 69 -0.89 -1.87 4.30
C VAL A 69 -2.19 -1.76 3.52
N ILE A 70 -3.02 -2.78 3.61
CA ILE A 70 -4.32 -2.85 2.95
C ILE A 70 -5.41 -2.69 4.00
N TYR A 71 -6.28 -1.72 3.81
CA TYR A 71 -7.46 -1.52 4.65
C TYR A 71 -8.62 -2.29 4.05
N TYR A 72 -8.80 -3.52 4.52
CA TYR A 72 -9.63 -4.51 3.86
C TYR A 72 -11.11 -4.14 3.68
N PRO A 73 -11.77 -3.35 4.57
CA PRO A 73 -13.16 -2.98 4.34
C PRO A 73 -13.37 -2.13 3.08
N ASN A 74 -12.33 -1.43 2.64
CA ASN A 74 -12.40 -0.55 1.46
C ASN A 74 -12.07 -1.28 0.15
N MET A 75 -11.72 -2.56 0.22
CA MET A 75 -11.51 -3.38 -0.97
C MET A 75 -12.84 -3.87 -1.50
N THR A 76 -13.06 -3.72 -2.82
CA THR A 76 -14.35 -4.00 -3.46
C THR A 76 -14.34 -5.24 -4.35
N SER A 77 -13.18 -5.64 -4.87
CA SER A 77 -13.07 -6.77 -5.80
C SER A 77 -11.63 -7.28 -5.85
N ARG A 78 -11.46 -8.42 -6.51
CA ARG A 78 -10.13 -8.97 -6.79
C ARG A 78 -9.27 -8.00 -7.61
N GLU A 79 -9.84 -7.42 -8.65
CA GLU A 79 -9.15 -6.43 -9.50
C GLU A 79 -8.73 -5.20 -8.68
N HIS A 80 -9.58 -4.74 -7.78
CA HIS A 80 -9.29 -3.61 -6.91
C HIS A 80 -8.08 -3.93 -6.02
N ILE A 81 -8.02 -5.12 -5.45
CA ILE A 81 -6.90 -5.57 -4.62
C ILE A 81 -5.61 -5.61 -5.46
N ILE A 82 -5.66 -6.17 -6.66
CA ILE A 82 -4.49 -6.24 -7.55
C ILE A 82 -3.99 -4.85 -7.89
N GLN A 83 -4.87 -3.95 -8.31
CA GLN A 83 -4.51 -2.56 -8.64
C GLN A 83 -3.89 -1.85 -7.45
N THR A 84 -4.46 -2.03 -6.27
CA THR A 84 -3.99 -1.43 -5.03
C THR A 84 -2.59 -1.95 -4.66
N LEU A 85 -2.38 -3.25 -4.74
CA LEU A 85 -1.06 -3.84 -4.47
C LEU A 85 -0.01 -3.34 -5.46
N VAL A 86 -0.33 -3.29 -6.73
CA VAL A 86 0.59 -2.79 -7.77
C VAL A 86 0.91 -1.31 -7.52
N HIS A 87 -0.09 -0.50 -7.19
CA HIS A 87 0.09 0.91 -6.89
C HIS A 87 1.08 1.11 -5.73
N GLU A 88 0.88 0.40 -4.63
CA GLU A 88 1.76 0.51 -3.47
C GLU A 88 3.14 -0.10 -3.73
N TYR A 89 3.22 -1.16 -4.53
CA TYR A 89 4.50 -1.74 -4.92
C TYR A 89 5.33 -0.77 -5.76
N GLN A 90 4.70 0.05 -6.60
CA GLN A 90 5.40 1.09 -7.34
C GLN A 90 6.07 2.09 -6.39
N HIS A 91 5.43 2.44 -5.28
CA HIS A 91 6.05 3.29 -4.25
C HIS A 91 7.28 2.64 -3.64
N TYR A 92 7.25 1.32 -3.42
CA TYR A 92 8.42 0.58 -2.97
C TYR A 92 9.60 0.70 -3.95
N LEU A 93 9.31 0.70 -5.24
CA LEU A 93 10.35 0.78 -6.29
C LEU A 93 10.90 2.20 -6.47
N GLN A 94 10.18 3.22 -6.01
CA GLN A 94 10.53 4.63 -6.21
C GLN A 94 11.58 5.13 -5.21
N SER A 95 12.35 6.15 -5.62
CA SER A 95 13.33 6.78 -4.74
C SER A 95 12.66 7.61 -3.65
N PRO A 96 13.00 7.40 -2.36
CA PRO A 96 12.48 8.24 -1.27
C PRO A 96 12.84 9.71 -1.43
N SER A 97 14.05 9.98 -1.91
CA SER A 97 14.53 11.35 -2.10
C SER A 97 13.72 12.10 -3.15
N TRP A 98 13.39 11.43 -4.24
CA TRP A 98 12.55 12.02 -5.28
C TRP A 98 11.12 12.24 -4.81
N PHE A 99 10.56 11.33 -4.05
CA PHE A 99 9.22 11.45 -3.48
C PHE A 99 9.12 12.71 -2.62
N LYS A 100 10.05 12.88 -1.68
CA LYS A 100 10.12 14.07 -0.82
C LYS A 100 10.32 15.34 -1.62
N ARG A 101 11.19 15.32 -2.63
CA ARG A 101 11.48 16.49 -3.45
C ARG A 101 10.24 17.01 -4.17
N TYR A 102 9.39 16.15 -4.67
CA TYR A 102 8.16 16.57 -5.34
C TYR A 102 7.20 17.24 -4.36
N TYR A 103 7.10 16.77 -3.14
CA TYR A 103 6.32 17.45 -2.11
C TYR A 103 6.88 18.84 -1.82
N ASP A 104 8.19 18.98 -1.69
CA ASP A 104 8.87 20.25 -1.45
C ASP A 104 8.66 21.23 -2.60
N MET A 105 8.40 20.73 -3.81
CA MET A 105 8.09 21.55 -4.99
C MET A 105 6.62 21.96 -5.07
N GLY A 106 5.81 21.63 -4.08
CA GLY A 106 4.42 22.06 -4.00
C GLY A 106 3.40 21.06 -4.53
N TYR A 107 3.79 19.86 -4.90
CA TYR A 107 2.84 18.81 -5.26
C TYR A 107 2.19 18.23 -4.01
N ASP A 108 0.89 18.15 -3.99
CA ASP A 108 0.18 17.43 -2.94
C ASP A 108 0.10 15.93 -3.26
N TYR A 109 -0.52 15.15 -2.35
CA TYR A 109 -0.58 13.70 -2.50
C TYR A 109 -1.26 13.29 -3.81
N GLY A 110 -2.37 13.93 -4.17
CA GLY A 110 -3.12 13.58 -5.38
C GLY A 110 -2.42 14.00 -6.68
N ASN A 111 -1.57 15.02 -6.63
CA ASN A 111 -0.87 15.58 -7.79
C ASN A 111 0.60 15.13 -7.87
N HIS A 112 1.08 14.38 -6.85
CA HIS A 112 2.47 13.96 -6.83
C HIS A 112 2.78 13.10 -8.06
N PRO A 113 3.87 13.41 -8.82
CA PRO A 113 4.18 12.66 -10.03
C PRO A 113 4.32 11.15 -9.83
N TYR A 114 4.83 10.72 -8.69
CA TYR A 114 4.95 9.28 -8.40
C TYR A 114 3.58 8.63 -8.16
N GLU A 115 2.63 9.35 -7.59
CA GLU A 115 1.26 8.86 -7.46
C GLU A 115 0.61 8.69 -8.84
N VAL A 116 0.81 9.65 -9.72
CA VAL A 116 0.33 9.57 -11.10
C VAL A 116 0.95 8.38 -11.83
N GLN A 117 2.24 8.12 -11.65
CA GLN A 117 2.93 6.98 -12.26
C GLN A 117 2.44 5.64 -11.70
N ALA A 118 2.05 5.60 -10.43
CA ALA A 118 1.60 4.37 -9.78
C ALA A 118 0.20 3.94 -10.23
N TYR A 119 -0.60 4.87 -10.74
CA TYR A 119 -1.88 4.56 -11.33
C TYR A 119 -1.71 4.20 -12.80
#